data_d41f29f77ddb0eb211152158169b6802
#
_entry.id   d41f29f77ddb0eb211152158169b6802
#
_cell.length_a   1.000
_cell.length_b   1.000
_cell.length_c   1.000
_cell.angle_alpha   90.00
_cell.angle_beta   90.00
_cell.angle_gamma   90.00
#
_symmetry.space_group_name_H-M   'P 1'
#
loop_
_entity.id
_entity.type
_entity.pdbx_description
1 polymer ?
#
loop_
_entity_poly.entity_id
_entity_poly.type
_entity_poly.pdbx_seq_one_letter_code
_entity_poly.pdbx_strand_id
1 'polypeptide(L)'
;MARRDLGHEFGWLWASYAVSAYGSGLGFGALPLIAVTVLHASPIQVSALAAVGPAVGALIALPLGPWVEFQRKRPVMIAMDLLRFAVMATIPIAYALGHLGFIQLMIVSAVIAAAKIAFGAASGAYLKALVRPDDLLVANSRFESTNWSSIAVGPPLGGAAIGIFGPVVTVIADALSYLLSAFAVTAIRGSEERPQRNSASPLRIADLLEGWRHLLNHPGLRALYLNQLLVSGLIMATEPLLAVLLLRELGFSPWQYGLAFAAPCLGGLVGSRLAGRVVKRYGQIRVLRTVGALRAIWLIGLVFVQPGVPGLLTVIVVELAIIISMSLYNPVLATYRLEHTPKDRIARTLSAWSIGSGAAIAVLSALGGLLASVTSPRTALAVSGLLILASPLLLPRRPEPAPPAAATSHALSQKGAIS
;
A
#
# COMPACT_ATOMS: atom_id res chain seq x y z
N MET A 1 -12.85 5.64 24.17
CA MET A 1 -11.51 5.01 24.12
C MET A 1 -10.50 6.12 24.29
N ALA A 2 -9.71 6.11 25.37
CA ALA A 2 -8.61 7.04 25.53
C ALA A 2 -7.67 6.89 24.29
N ARG A 3 -7.37 7.98 23.63
CA ARG A 3 -6.35 8.02 22.55
C ARG A 3 -5.04 7.58 23.21
N ARG A 4 -4.59 6.35 22.92
CA ARG A 4 -3.28 5.89 23.36
C ARG A 4 -2.26 6.85 22.75
N ASP A 5 -1.55 7.56 23.59
CA ASP A 5 -0.50 8.47 23.14
C ASP A 5 0.67 7.60 22.67
N LEU A 6 1.00 7.67 21.38
CA LEU A 6 2.14 6.96 20.78
C LEU A 6 3.40 7.82 20.78
N GLY A 7 3.35 8.96 21.45
CA GLY A 7 4.44 9.93 21.50
C GLY A 7 4.42 10.95 20.39
N HIS A 8 5.04 12.09 20.65
CA HIS A 8 5.08 13.26 19.76
C HIS A 8 5.77 12.94 18.42
N GLU A 9 6.82 12.12 18.44
CA GLU A 9 7.59 11.76 17.26
C GLU A 9 6.77 10.89 16.29
N PHE A 10 5.98 9.95 16.82
CA PHE A 10 5.02 9.20 16.01
C PHE A 10 3.95 10.14 15.42
N GLY A 11 3.53 11.16 16.17
CA GLY A 11 2.58 12.17 15.68
C GLY A 11 3.07 12.86 14.42
N TRP A 12 4.34 13.24 14.35
CA TRP A 12 4.95 13.85 13.17
C TRP A 12 5.10 12.86 12.01
N LEU A 13 5.52 11.62 12.28
CA LEU A 13 5.60 10.58 11.25
C LEU A 13 4.22 10.30 10.64
N TRP A 14 3.20 10.21 11.49
CA TRP A 14 1.83 10.01 11.03
C TRP A 14 1.27 11.22 10.27
N ALA A 15 1.56 12.44 10.72
CA ALA A 15 1.17 13.67 10.02
C ALA A 15 1.80 13.76 8.62
N SER A 16 3.11 13.46 8.50
CA SER A 16 3.81 13.34 7.22
C SER A 16 3.07 12.39 6.27
N TYR A 17 2.79 11.17 6.74
CA TYR A 17 2.05 10.19 5.95
C TYR A 17 0.65 10.68 5.58
N ALA A 18 -0.10 11.26 6.53
CA ALA A 18 -1.46 11.72 6.29
C ALA A 18 -1.50 12.82 5.23
N VAL A 19 -0.65 13.84 5.35
CA VAL A 19 -0.59 14.93 4.37
C VAL A 19 -0.27 14.41 2.97
N SER A 20 0.74 13.54 2.86
CA SER A 20 1.11 12.92 1.57
C SER A 20 -0.01 12.04 1.00
N ALA A 21 -0.70 11.25 1.86
CA ALA A 21 -1.79 10.38 1.42
C ALA A 21 -3.00 11.17 0.89
N TYR A 22 -3.41 12.23 1.59
CA TYR A 22 -4.50 13.09 1.14
C TYR A 22 -4.12 13.90 -0.11
N GLY A 23 -2.88 14.41 -0.20
CA GLY A 23 -2.38 15.09 -1.40
C GLY A 23 -2.44 14.18 -2.63
N SER A 24 -1.89 12.97 -2.51
CA SER A 24 -1.94 11.98 -3.60
C SER A 24 -3.37 11.50 -3.91
N GLY A 25 -4.26 11.49 -2.91
CA GLY A 25 -5.68 11.25 -3.10
C GLY A 25 -6.34 12.35 -3.95
N LEU A 26 -6.05 13.63 -3.67
CA LEU A 26 -6.52 14.77 -4.48
C LEU A 26 -5.96 14.74 -5.91
N GLY A 27 -4.67 14.35 -6.06
CA GLY A 27 -4.01 14.20 -7.36
C GLY A 27 -4.39 12.94 -8.13
N PHE A 28 -5.27 12.08 -7.57
CA PHE A 28 -5.66 10.84 -8.22
C PHE A 28 -6.28 11.08 -9.60
N GLY A 29 -5.70 10.47 -10.63
CA GLY A 29 -6.17 10.63 -12.00
C GLY A 29 -5.72 11.93 -12.69
N ALA A 30 -5.03 12.86 -12.02
CA ALA A 30 -4.61 14.12 -12.63
C ALA A 30 -3.63 13.94 -13.79
N LEU A 31 -2.62 13.05 -13.66
CA LEU A 31 -1.65 12.80 -14.73
C LEU A 31 -2.28 12.20 -16.00
N PRO A 32 -3.10 11.12 -15.91
CA PRO A 32 -3.86 10.65 -17.06
C PRO A 32 -4.78 11.71 -17.68
N LEU A 33 -5.43 12.51 -16.84
CA LEU A 33 -6.32 13.55 -17.32
C LEU A 33 -5.56 14.66 -18.07
N ILE A 34 -4.42 15.11 -17.55
CA ILE A 34 -3.53 16.05 -18.26
C ILE A 34 -3.07 15.45 -19.59
N ALA A 35 -2.69 14.16 -19.60
CA ALA A 35 -2.31 13.48 -20.83
C ALA A 35 -3.42 13.53 -21.89
N VAL A 36 -4.68 13.30 -21.50
CA VAL A 36 -5.83 13.29 -22.40
C VAL A 36 -6.26 14.70 -22.79
N THR A 37 -6.42 15.61 -21.82
CA THR A 37 -7.07 16.92 -22.08
C THR A 37 -6.10 18.00 -22.54
N VAL A 38 -4.83 17.95 -22.12
CA VAL A 38 -3.81 18.96 -22.46
C VAL A 38 -2.90 18.48 -23.59
N LEU A 39 -2.46 17.22 -23.52
CA LEU A 39 -1.52 16.67 -24.51
C LEU A 39 -2.20 15.88 -25.62
N HIS A 40 -3.53 15.72 -25.60
CA HIS A 40 -4.31 14.93 -26.58
C HIS A 40 -3.72 13.53 -26.80
N ALA A 41 -3.21 12.89 -25.72
CA ALA A 41 -2.54 11.60 -25.77
C ALA A 41 -3.47 10.49 -26.24
N SER A 42 -2.94 9.60 -27.07
CA SER A 42 -3.68 8.42 -27.55
C SER A 42 -3.99 7.43 -26.42
N PRO A 43 -4.99 6.55 -26.56
CA PRO A 43 -5.30 5.52 -25.57
C PRO A 43 -4.10 4.64 -25.18
N ILE A 44 -3.22 4.34 -26.15
CA ILE A 44 -1.99 3.57 -25.93
C ILE A 44 -1.03 4.36 -25.02
N GLN A 45 -0.88 5.65 -25.25
CA GLN A 45 -0.03 6.52 -24.42
C GLN A 45 -0.57 6.61 -22.99
N VAL A 46 -1.88 6.78 -22.79
CA VAL A 46 -2.50 6.82 -21.47
C VAL A 46 -2.29 5.49 -20.72
N SER A 47 -2.45 4.36 -21.42
CA SER A 47 -2.19 3.03 -20.88
C SER A 47 -0.71 2.84 -20.52
N ALA A 48 0.21 3.32 -21.35
CA ALA A 48 1.64 3.30 -21.07
C ALA A 48 1.99 4.13 -19.82
N LEU A 49 1.38 5.33 -19.69
CA LEU A 49 1.57 6.17 -18.49
C LEU A 49 1.10 5.46 -17.20
N ALA A 50 -0.04 4.77 -17.26
CA ALA A 50 -0.55 3.99 -16.14
C ALA A 50 0.37 2.80 -15.79
N ALA A 51 1.02 2.19 -16.77
CA ALA A 51 1.90 1.04 -16.58
C ALA A 51 3.31 1.40 -16.06
N VAL A 52 3.78 2.62 -16.31
CA VAL A 52 5.14 3.06 -15.95
C VAL A 52 5.39 2.96 -14.45
N GLY A 53 4.46 3.44 -13.61
CA GLY A 53 4.62 3.40 -12.17
C GLY A 53 4.85 1.99 -11.61
N PRO A 54 3.95 1.03 -11.88
CA PRO A 54 4.15 -0.37 -11.50
C PRO A 54 5.40 -1.02 -12.08
N ALA A 55 5.74 -0.75 -13.35
CA ALA A 55 6.92 -1.31 -14.01
C ALA A 55 8.23 -0.83 -13.37
N VAL A 56 8.34 0.48 -13.16
CA VAL A 56 9.50 1.07 -12.46
C VAL A 56 9.56 0.60 -11.02
N GLY A 57 8.41 0.49 -10.36
CA GLY A 57 8.30 -0.08 -9.03
C GLY A 57 8.91 -1.47 -8.95
N ALA A 58 8.61 -2.35 -9.91
CA ALA A 58 9.17 -3.70 -9.96
C ALA A 58 10.69 -3.72 -10.21
N LEU A 59 11.20 -2.84 -11.07
CA LEU A 59 12.61 -2.82 -11.44
C LEU A 59 13.51 -2.15 -10.39
N ILE A 60 13.09 -0.97 -9.88
CA ILE A 60 13.94 -0.14 -9.02
C ILE A 60 13.80 -0.52 -7.53
N ALA A 61 12.70 -1.12 -7.11
CA ALA A 61 12.53 -1.50 -5.71
C ALA A 61 13.54 -2.57 -5.25
N LEU A 62 14.08 -3.38 -6.17
CA LEU A 62 15.13 -4.36 -5.88
C LEU A 62 16.39 -3.72 -5.26
N PRO A 63 17.06 -2.74 -5.89
CA PRO A 63 18.22 -2.10 -5.31
C PRO A 63 17.91 -1.11 -4.18
N LEU A 64 16.68 -0.55 -4.14
CA LEU A 64 16.31 0.44 -3.13
C LEU A 64 16.21 -0.13 -1.72
N GLY A 65 15.77 -1.37 -1.54
CA GLY A 65 15.64 -2.00 -0.22
C GLY A 65 16.96 -2.02 0.54
N PRO A 66 18.01 -2.68 0.02
CA PRO A 66 19.34 -2.70 0.62
C PRO A 66 19.94 -1.30 0.78
N TRP A 67 19.75 -0.42 -0.22
CA TRP A 67 20.25 0.95 -0.13
C TRP A 67 19.64 1.70 1.06
N VAL A 68 18.31 1.66 1.21
CA VAL A 68 17.59 2.29 2.33
C VAL A 68 18.06 1.74 3.67
N GLU A 69 18.37 0.45 3.75
CA GLU A 69 18.75 -0.21 5.00
C GLU A 69 20.01 0.37 5.62
N PHE A 70 21.01 0.67 4.79
CA PHE A 70 22.28 1.24 5.22
C PHE A 70 22.28 2.76 5.40
N GLN A 71 21.14 3.41 5.11
CA GLN A 71 20.98 4.85 5.30
C GLN A 71 20.20 5.14 6.60
N ARG A 72 20.39 6.36 7.13
CA ARG A 72 19.48 6.93 8.12
C ARG A 72 18.11 7.10 7.49
N LYS A 73 17.06 6.61 8.14
CA LYS A 73 15.71 6.52 7.55
C LYS A 73 15.08 7.88 7.35
N ARG A 74 15.29 8.78 8.32
CA ARG A 74 14.75 10.13 8.28
C ARG A 74 15.29 10.98 7.12
N PRO A 75 16.62 11.11 6.88
CA PRO A 75 17.13 11.79 5.69
C PRO A 75 16.64 11.17 4.37
N VAL A 76 16.49 9.84 4.29
CA VAL A 76 15.94 9.18 3.10
C VAL A 76 14.48 9.61 2.88
N MET A 77 13.65 9.62 3.90
CA MET A 77 12.25 10.06 3.80
C MET A 77 12.14 11.50 3.31
N ILE A 78 12.93 12.42 3.90
CA ILE A 78 12.99 13.83 3.49
C ILE A 78 13.45 13.95 2.03
N ALA A 79 14.53 13.26 1.64
CA ALA A 79 15.05 13.31 0.28
C ALA A 79 14.03 12.78 -0.75
N MET A 80 13.29 11.71 -0.42
CA MET A 80 12.27 11.15 -1.30
C MET A 80 11.06 12.08 -1.45
N ASP A 81 10.64 12.75 -0.39
CA ASP A 81 9.56 13.73 -0.46
C ASP A 81 9.96 14.97 -1.25
N LEU A 82 11.17 15.50 -1.01
CA LEU A 82 11.70 16.63 -1.78
C LEU A 82 11.87 16.27 -3.27
N LEU A 83 12.31 15.05 -3.57
CA LEU A 83 12.40 14.56 -4.94
C LEU A 83 11.02 14.50 -5.60
N ARG A 84 10.00 13.95 -4.91
CA ARG A 84 8.62 13.92 -5.40
C ARG A 84 8.08 15.33 -5.62
N PHE A 85 8.30 16.24 -4.68
CA PHE A 85 7.94 17.65 -4.82
C PHE A 85 8.58 18.28 -6.06
N ALA A 86 9.91 18.18 -6.18
CA ALA A 86 10.65 18.81 -7.26
C ALA A 86 10.19 18.32 -8.64
N VAL A 87 10.05 16.99 -8.79
CA VAL A 87 9.63 16.39 -10.07
C VAL A 87 8.17 16.74 -10.40
N MET A 88 7.27 16.70 -9.41
CA MET A 88 5.86 17.05 -9.60
C MET A 88 5.70 18.55 -9.94
N ALA A 89 6.48 19.42 -9.31
CA ALA A 89 6.46 20.86 -9.58
C ALA A 89 6.91 21.22 -11.02
N THR A 90 7.65 20.34 -11.70
CA THR A 90 8.01 20.56 -13.12
C THR A 90 6.79 20.59 -14.04
N ILE A 91 5.69 19.90 -13.69
CA ILE A 91 4.49 19.82 -14.52
C ILE A 91 3.80 21.20 -14.64
N PRO A 92 3.40 21.87 -13.55
CA PRO A 92 2.78 23.19 -13.64
C PRO A 92 3.70 24.23 -14.26
N ILE A 93 5.02 24.15 -14.01
CA ILE A 93 6.01 25.06 -14.61
C ILE A 93 6.06 24.84 -16.13
N ALA A 94 6.22 23.61 -16.60
CA ALA A 94 6.26 23.28 -18.02
C ALA A 94 4.91 23.61 -18.70
N TYR A 95 3.79 23.40 -18.02
CA TYR A 95 2.47 23.79 -18.51
C TYR A 95 2.37 25.30 -18.72
N ALA A 96 2.79 26.12 -17.74
CA ALA A 96 2.76 27.56 -17.84
C ALA A 96 3.67 28.11 -18.94
N LEU A 97 4.78 27.42 -19.23
CA LEU A 97 5.72 27.76 -20.30
C LEU A 97 5.31 27.20 -21.69
N GLY A 98 4.22 26.42 -21.78
CA GLY A 98 3.80 25.78 -23.02
C GLY A 98 4.69 24.63 -23.52
N HIS A 99 5.55 24.09 -22.66
CA HIS A 99 6.53 23.05 -23.02
C HIS A 99 6.23 21.68 -22.37
N LEU A 100 5.02 21.48 -21.83
CA LEU A 100 4.64 20.22 -21.22
C LEU A 100 4.59 19.10 -22.29
N GLY A 101 5.33 18.02 -22.05
CA GLY A 101 5.41 16.87 -22.95
C GLY A 101 5.02 15.55 -22.30
N PHE A 102 4.58 14.58 -23.12
CA PHE A 102 4.18 13.26 -22.64
C PHE A 102 5.33 12.49 -21.96
N ILE A 103 6.55 12.58 -22.51
CA ILE A 103 7.74 11.95 -21.93
C ILE A 103 8.01 12.48 -20.51
N GLN A 104 7.78 13.77 -20.27
CA GLN A 104 7.91 14.37 -18.94
C GLN A 104 6.92 13.72 -17.96
N LEU A 105 5.65 13.51 -18.34
CA LEU A 105 4.68 12.83 -17.48
C LEU A 105 5.12 11.39 -17.14
N MET A 106 5.69 10.67 -18.10
CA MET A 106 6.23 9.33 -17.88
C MET A 106 7.40 9.34 -16.88
N ILE A 107 8.36 10.26 -17.04
CA ILE A 107 9.50 10.41 -16.12
C ILE A 107 9.01 10.76 -14.72
N VAL A 108 8.09 11.72 -14.59
CA VAL A 108 7.49 12.11 -13.33
C VAL A 108 6.82 10.92 -12.64
N SER A 109 5.98 10.17 -13.37
CA SER A 109 5.31 8.97 -12.84
C SER A 109 6.31 7.92 -12.37
N ALA A 110 7.37 7.66 -13.14
CA ALA A 110 8.45 6.74 -12.82
C ALA A 110 9.18 7.13 -11.52
N VAL A 111 9.58 8.40 -11.41
CA VAL A 111 10.32 8.91 -10.25
C VAL A 111 9.45 8.88 -8.99
N ILE A 112 8.17 9.28 -9.10
CA ILE A 112 7.22 9.23 -7.98
C ILE A 112 7.06 7.79 -7.48
N ALA A 113 6.90 6.83 -8.38
CA ALA A 113 6.76 5.41 -8.00
C ALA A 113 8.00 4.90 -7.28
N ALA A 114 9.20 5.17 -7.79
CA ALA A 114 10.46 4.79 -7.15
C ALA A 114 10.64 5.43 -5.76
N ALA A 115 10.39 6.74 -5.68
CA ALA A 115 10.51 7.49 -4.42
C ALA A 115 9.48 7.02 -3.37
N LYS A 116 8.26 6.67 -3.79
CA LYS A 116 7.22 6.10 -2.92
C LYS A 116 7.67 4.79 -2.27
N ILE A 117 8.34 3.93 -3.03
CA ILE A 117 8.84 2.63 -2.52
C ILE A 117 9.96 2.86 -1.50
N ALA A 118 10.94 3.73 -1.81
CA ALA A 118 12.02 4.06 -0.91
C ALA A 118 11.51 4.72 0.39
N PHE A 119 10.56 5.66 0.27
CA PHE A 119 9.91 6.28 1.42
C PHE A 119 9.17 5.24 2.28
N GLY A 120 8.40 4.35 1.66
CA GLY A 120 7.66 3.30 2.38
C GLY A 120 8.57 2.33 3.12
N ALA A 121 9.69 1.92 2.51
CA ALA A 121 10.68 1.07 3.16
C ALA A 121 11.35 1.78 4.36
N ALA A 122 11.73 3.05 4.18
CA ALA A 122 12.33 3.86 5.25
C ALA A 122 11.33 4.13 6.39
N SER A 123 10.11 4.53 6.07
CA SER A 123 9.03 4.81 7.02
C SER A 123 8.67 3.58 7.86
N GLY A 124 8.54 2.40 7.23
CA GLY A 124 8.24 1.16 7.95
C GLY A 124 9.36 0.74 8.90
N ALA A 125 10.64 0.87 8.47
CA ALA A 125 11.78 0.60 9.33
C ALA A 125 11.88 1.60 10.48
N TYR A 126 11.61 2.89 10.22
CA TYR A 126 11.61 3.94 11.22
C TYR A 126 10.46 3.77 12.23
N LEU A 127 9.27 3.40 11.78
CA LEU A 127 8.13 3.11 12.64
C LEU A 127 8.47 2.05 13.70
N LYS A 128 9.12 0.95 13.30
CA LYS A 128 9.53 -0.11 14.23
C LYS A 128 10.57 0.37 15.27
N ALA A 129 11.40 1.34 14.90
CA ALA A 129 12.38 1.93 15.83
C ALA A 129 11.73 2.93 16.79
N LEU A 130 10.66 3.60 16.35
CA LEU A 130 10.03 4.70 17.07
C LEU A 130 8.95 4.26 18.06
N VAL A 131 8.22 3.20 17.73
CA VAL A 131 7.05 2.74 18.49
C VAL A 131 7.37 1.44 19.21
N ARG A 132 6.87 1.30 20.45
CA ARG A 132 7.03 0.06 21.24
C ARG A 132 6.32 -1.11 20.53
N PRO A 133 6.80 -2.34 20.66
CA PRO A 133 6.19 -3.51 20.03
C PRO A 133 4.68 -3.63 20.29
N ASP A 134 4.24 -3.40 21.52
CA ASP A 134 2.82 -3.47 21.93
C ASP A 134 1.93 -2.39 21.26
N ASP A 135 2.53 -1.34 20.73
CA ASP A 135 1.84 -0.21 20.14
C ASP A 135 1.88 -0.24 18.59
N LEU A 136 2.65 -1.16 17.99
CA LEU A 136 2.78 -1.29 16.52
C LEU A 136 1.44 -1.50 15.83
N LEU A 137 0.55 -2.30 16.41
CA LEU A 137 -0.78 -2.53 15.85
C LEU A 137 -1.61 -1.24 15.82
N VAL A 138 -1.54 -0.44 16.89
CA VAL A 138 -2.26 0.85 16.95
C VAL A 138 -1.70 1.81 15.92
N ALA A 139 -0.38 1.87 15.77
CA ALA A 139 0.30 2.69 14.78
C ALA A 139 -0.09 2.29 13.35
N ASN A 140 0.02 1.00 13.00
CA ASN A 140 -0.37 0.50 11.69
C ASN A 140 -1.87 0.72 11.40
N SER A 141 -2.74 0.58 12.42
CA SER A 141 -4.19 0.86 12.26
C SER A 141 -4.46 2.34 11.97
N ARG A 142 -3.65 3.27 12.52
CA ARG A 142 -3.77 4.71 12.18
C ARG A 142 -3.35 4.98 10.73
N PHE A 143 -2.26 4.38 10.26
CA PHE A 143 -1.86 4.47 8.85
C PHE A 143 -2.94 3.91 7.92
N GLU A 144 -3.47 2.74 8.23
CA GLU A 144 -4.53 2.11 7.44
C GLU A 144 -5.81 2.97 7.42
N SER A 145 -6.25 3.50 8.57
CA SER A 145 -7.39 4.43 8.63
C SER A 145 -7.17 5.67 7.76
N THR A 146 -5.96 6.23 7.79
CA THR A 146 -5.61 7.39 6.97
C THR A 146 -5.63 7.05 5.50
N ASN A 147 -5.09 5.88 5.12
CA ASN A 147 -5.13 5.40 3.74
C ASN A 147 -6.56 5.30 3.23
N TRP A 148 -7.45 4.61 3.96
CA TRP A 148 -8.83 4.44 3.54
C TRP A 148 -9.62 5.76 3.50
N SER A 149 -9.39 6.67 4.45
CA SER A 149 -10.01 7.97 4.42
C SER A 149 -9.50 8.84 3.25
N SER A 150 -8.22 8.76 2.91
CA SER A 150 -7.68 9.48 1.75
C SER A 150 -8.22 8.94 0.42
N ILE A 151 -8.42 7.62 0.30
CA ILE A 151 -9.04 7.00 -0.88
C ILE A 151 -10.53 7.36 -0.97
N ALA A 152 -11.25 7.41 0.17
CA ALA A 152 -12.67 7.76 0.17
C ALA A 152 -12.94 9.23 -0.15
N VAL A 153 -12.11 10.15 0.34
CA VAL A 153 -12.32 11.60 0.26
C VAL A 153 -11.51 12.25 -0.85
N GLY A 154 -10.33 11.73 -1.12
CA GLY A 154 -9.37 12.33 -2.07
C GLY A 154 -9.92 12.45 -3.49
N PRO A 155 -10.31 11.36 -4.17
CA PRO A 155 -10.77 11.43 -5.55
C PRO A 155 -12.02 12.29 -5.76
N PRO A 156 -13.07 12.25 -4.90
CA PRO A 156 -14.20 13.18 -5.02
C PRO A 156 -13.81 14.65 -4.89
N LEU A 157 -12.98 15.00 -3.92
CA LEU A 157 -12.49 16.36 -3.74
C LEU A 157 -11.54 16.77 -4.88
N GLY A 158 -10.67 15.86 -5.31
CA GLY A 158 -9.79 16.05 -6.45
C GLY A 158 -10.56 16.28 -7.73
N GLY A 159 -11.59 15.47 -8.01
CA GLY A 159 -12.47 15.64 -9.15
C GLY A 159 -13.21 16.97 -9.15
N ALA A 160 -13.72 17.41 -7.99
CA ALA A 160 -14.33 18.73 -7.82
C ALA A 160 -13.33 19.86 -8.08
N ALA A 161 -12.12 19.76 -7.50
CA ALA A 161 -11.05 20.73 -7.73
C ALA A 161 -10.61 20.79 -9.22
N ILE A 162 -10.53 19.65 -9.89
CA ILE A 162 -10.25 19.58 -11.31
C ILE A 162 -11.36 20.26 -12.13
N GLY A 163 -12.62 20.04 -11.77
CA GLY A 163 -13.77 20.63 -12.46
C GLY A 163 -13.84 22.15 -12.34
N ILE A 164 -13.38 22.71 -11.22
CA ILE A 164 -13.42 24.16 -10.94
C ILE A 164 -12.13 24.87 -11.41
N PHE A 165 -10.97 24.28 -11.15
CA PHE A 165 -9.67 24.95 -11.29
C PHE A 165 -8.77 24.28 -12.36
N GLY A 166 -9.21 23.20 -12.97
CA GLY A 166 -8.42 22.41 -13.91
C GLY A 166 -7.46 21.42 -13.25
N PRO A 167 -6.92 20.45 -14.03
CA PRO A 167 -6.14 19.34 -13.49
C PRO A 167 -4.77 19.74 -12.92
N VAL A 168 -4.21 20.87 -13.38
CA VAL A 168 -2.89 21.32 -12.91
C VAL A 168 -2.90 21.74 -11.44
N VAL A 169 -4.04 22.24 -10.95
CA VAL A 169 -4.17 22.67 -9.53
C VAL A 169 -4.06 21.48 -8.59
N THR A 170 -4.61 20.33 -8.93
CA THR A 170 -4.48 19.12 -8.11
C THR A 170 -3.05 18.57 -8.10
N VAL A 171 -2.30 18.75 -9.19
CA VAL A 171 -0.86 18.44 -9.27
C VAL A 171 -0.07 19.36 -8.34
N ILE A 172 -0.40 20.66 -8.30
CA ILE A 172 0.23 21.61 -7.37
C ILE A 172 -0.08 21.22 -5.91
N ALA A 173 -1.34 20.88 -5.61
CA ALA A 173 -1.75 20.47 -4.26
C ALA A 173 -1.01 19.18 -3.82
N ASP A 174 -0.87 18.20 -4.70
CA ASP A 174 -0.10 16.97 -4.41
C ASP A 174 1.40 17.28 -4.23
N ALA A 175 1.99 18.12 -5.10
CA ALA A 175 3.37 18.56 -4.94
C ALA A 175 3.59 19.24 -3.57
N LEU A 176 2.74 20.18 -3.19
CA LEU A 176 2.82 20.86 -1.90
C LEU A 176 2.65 19.88 -0.73
N SER A 177 1.85 18.84 -0.88
CA SER A 177 1.70 17.81 0.16
C SER A 177 3.01 17.08 0.45
N TYR A 178 3.83 16.80 -0.57
CA TYR A 178 5.16 16.20 -0.38
C TYR A 178 6.12 17.17 0.33
N LEU A 179 6.04 18.47 0.03
CA LEU A 179 6.85 19.46 0.73
C LEU A 179 6.47 19.56 2.21
N LEU A 180 5.17 19.59 2.51
CA LEU A 180 4.65 19.58 3.88
C LEU A 180 4.99 18.29 4.63
N SER A 181 4.96 17.14 3.92
CA SER A 181 5.38 15.84 4.45
C SER A 181 6.87 15.86 4.82
N ALA A 182 7.74 16.35 3.94
CA ALA A 182 9.17 16.51 4.23
C ALA A 182 9.40 17.40 5.46
N PHE A 183 8.67 18.52 5.55
CA PHE A 183 8.74 19.40 6.72
C PHE A 183 8.31 18.69 8.01
N ALA A 184 7.21 17.94 7.98
CA ALA A 184 6.76 17.15 9.13
C ALA A 184 7.82 16.12 9.59
N VAL A 185 8.52 15.46 8.65
CA VAL A 185 9.62 14.55 8.97
C VAL A 185 10.81 15.30 9.57
N THR A 186 11.10 16.55 9.15
CA THR A 186 12.18 17.34 9.76
C THR A 186 11.87 17.73 11.22
N ALA A 187 10.58 17.89 11.56
CA ALA A 187 10.14 18.23 12.91
C ALA A 187 10.30 17.08 13.92
N ILE A 188 10.52 15.85 13.46
CA ILE A 188 10.82 14.71 14.32
C ILE A 188 12.16 15.00 15.02
N ARG A 189 12.18 15.00 16.34
CA ARG A 189 13.37 15.21 17.16
C ARG A 189 13.94 13.85 17.58
N GLY A 190 15.25 13.74 17.71
CA GLY A 190 15.94 12.51 18.11
C GLY A 190 17.14 12.22 17.21
N SER A 191 18.18 11.65 17.79
CA SER A 191 19.36 11.18 17.05
C SER A 191 19.07 9.78 16.49
N GLU A 192 19.06 9.66 15.18
CA GLU A 192 19.04 8.35 14.53
C GLU A 192 20.48 7.84 14.43
N GLU A 193 20.78 6.73 15.11
CA GLU A 193 22.08 6.07 14.97
C GLU A 193 22.27 5.59 13.53
N ARG A 194 23.46 5.81 13.01
CA ARG A 194 23.79 5.32 11.67
C ARG A 194 23.87 3.80 11.72
N PRO A 195 23.13 3.06 10.88
CA PRO A 195 23.25 1.62 10.84
C PRO A 195 24.70 1.22 10.62
N GLN A 196 25.25 0.41 11.50
CA GLN A 196 26.64 -0.08 11.37
C GLN A 196 26.70 -1.03 10.17
N ARG A 197 27.48 -0.67 9.18
CA ARG A 197 27.81 -1.55 8.07
C ARG A 197 28.95 -2.44 8.54
N ASN A 198 28.62 -3.64 8.98
CA ASN A 198 29.65 -4.65 9.23
C ASN A 198 30.31 -4.99 7.89
N SER A 199 31.55 -4.49 7.71
CA SER A 199 32.46 -4.68 6.58
C SER A 199 31.99 -4.18 5.20
N ALA A 200 32.93 -3.57 4.49
CA ALA A 200 32.81 -2.97 3.16
C ALA A 200 32.70 -4.01 2.02
N SER A 201 31.74 -4.91 2.10
CA SER A 201 31.44 -5.79 0.97
C SER A 201 30.56 -5.03 -0.04
N PRO A 202 30.93 -5.03 -1.34
CA PRO A 202 30.07 -4.48 -2.38
C PRO A 202 28.69 -5.17 -2.33
N LEU A 203 27.62 -4.44 -2.66
CA LEU A 203 26.26 -5.00 -2.76
C LEU A 203 26.29 -6.20 -3.72
N ARG A 204 26.14 -7.40 -3.20
CA ARG A 204 26.06 -8.62 -3.99
C ARG A 204 24.61 -8.86 -4.41
N ILE A 205 24.38 -9.51 -5.54
CA ILE A 205 23.03 -9.94 -5.97
C ILE A 205 22.35 -10.75 -4.87
N ALA A 206 23.14 -11.52 -4.09
CA ALA A 206 22.63 -12.24 -2.92
C ALA A 206 21.98 -11.32 -1.87
N ASP A 207 22.50 -10.10 -1.67
CA ASP A 207 21.95 -9.12 -0.73
C ASP A 207 20.63 -8.55 -1.24
N LEU A 208 20.46 -8.42 -2.56
CA LEU A 208 19.21 -7.98 -3.18
C LEU A 208 18.10 -9.01 -2.97
N LEU A 209 18.43 -10.28 -3.00
CA LEU A 209 17.50 -11.39 -2.81
C LEU A 209 17.25 -11.73 -1.34
N GLU A 210 17.99 -11.14 -0.42
CA GLU A 210 17.90 -11.49 1.01
C GLU A 210 16.51 -11.18 1.60
N GLY A 211 15.84 -10.13 1.12
CA GLY A 211 14.46 -9.83 1.51
C GLY A 211 13.49 -10.96 1.18
N TRP A 212 13.56 -11.49 -0.04
CA TRP A 212 12.75 -12.66 -0.44
C TRP A 212 13.21 -13.92 0.27
N ARG A 213 14.50 -14.13 0.43
CA ARG A 213 15.03 -15.28 1.15
C ARG A 213 14.52 -15.33 2.59
N HIS A 214 14.49 -14.18 3.27
CA HIS A 214 13.90 -14.07 4.60
C HIS A 214 12.40 -14.40 4.59
N LEU A 215 11.64 -13.81 3.66
CA LEU A 215 10.19 -14.05 3.53
C LEU A 215 9.86 -15.52 3.24
N LEU A 216 10.61 -16.16 2.37
CA LEU A 216 10.34 -17.54 1.93
C LEU A 216 10.87 -18.60 2.90
N ASN A 217 11.93 -18.30 3.66
CA ASN A 217 12.48 -19.22 4.65
C ASN A 217 11.73 -19.20 5.98
N HIS A 218 11.03 -18.10 6.32
CA HIS A 218 10.23 -18.04 7.54
C HIS A 218 8.83 -18.58 7.28
N PRO A 219 8.43 -19.73 7.87
CA PRO A 219 7.18 -20.43 7.51
C PRO A 219 5.94 -19.52 7.62
N GLY A 220 5.81 -18.78 8.73
CA GLY A 220 4.67 -17.88 8.95
C GLY A 220 4.63 -16.72 7.95
N LEU A 221 5.77 -16.05 7.70
CA LEU A 221 5.85 -14.96 6.73
C LEU A 221 5.59 -15.46 5.31
N ARG A 222 6.14 -16.61 4.92
CA ARG A 222 5.92 -17.24 3.61
C ARG A 222 4.43 -17.49 3.37
N ALA A 223 3.77 -18.13 4.32
CA ALA A 223 2.35 -18.44 4.22
C ALA A 223 1.50 -17.18 4.02
N LEU A 224 1.72 -16.17 4.86
CA LEU A 224 1.01 -14.89 4.79
C LEU A 224 1.35 -14.09 3.53
N TYR A 225 2.60 -14.14 3.09
CA TYR A 225 3.07 -13.49 1.86
C TYR A 225 2.40 -14.08 0.63
N LEU A 226 2.45 -15.40 0.45
CA LEU A 226 1.82 -16.07 -0.69
C LEU A 226 0.30 -15.87 -0.70
N ASN A 227 -0.34 -15.97 0.48
CA ASN A 227 -1.76 -15.66 0.61
C ASN A 227 -2.06 -14.21 0.20
N GLN A 228 -1.24 -13.23 0.63
CA GLN A 228 -1.42 -11.83 0.28
C GLN A 228 -1.21 -11.57 -1.22
N LEU A 229 -0.20 -12.17 -1.86
CA LEU A 229 0.03 -12.06 -3.30
C LEU A 229 -1.20 -12.52 -4.08
N LEU A 230 -1.73 -13.69 -3.74
CA LEU A 230 -2.89 -14.25 -4.41
C LEU A 230 -4.15 -13.41 -4.20
N VAL A 231 -4.46 -13.07 -2.95
CA VAL A 231 -5.68 -12.33 -2.60
C VAL A 231 -5.66 -10.92 -3.17
N SER A 232 -4.59 -10.15 -2.94
CA SER A 232 -4.49 -8.78 -3.46
C SER A 232 -4.44 -8.76 -4.99
N GLY A 233 -3.72 -9.69 -5.60
CA GLY A 233 -3.62 -9.79 -7.05
C GLY A 233 -4.98 -10.09 -7.69
N LEU A 234 -5.75 -11.03 -7.15
CA LEU A 234 -7.08 -11.37 -7.67
C LEU A 234 -8.09 -10.25 -7.43
N ILE A 235 -8.11 -9.61 -6.25
CA ILE A 235 -8.99 -8.47 -5.99
C ILE A 235 -8.71 -7.34 -6.97
N MET A 236 -7.44 -6.95 -7.14
CA MET A 236 -7.08 -5.87 -8.08
C MET A 236 -7.35 -6.25 -9.54
N ALA A 237 -7.22 -7.52 -9.90
CA ALA A 237 -7.55 -8.01 -11.24
C ALA A 237 -9.06 -7.90 -11.56
N THR A 238 -9.92 -7.92 -10.55
CA THR A 238 -11.38 -7.83 -10.75
C THR A 238 -11.87 -6.40 -10.98
N GLU A 239 -11.14 -5.35 -10.56
CA GLU A 239 -11.58 -3.96 -10.74
C GLU A 239 -11.87 -3.58 -12.21
N PRO A 240 -10.96 -3.81 -13.19
CA PRO A 240 -11.25 -3.50 -14.58
C PRO A 240 -12.34 -4.40 -15.17
N LEU A 241 -12.43 -5.65 -14.74
CA LEU A 241 -13.48 -6.58 -15.18
C LEU A 241 -14.86 -6.13 -14.68
N LEU A 242 -14.94 -5.68 -13.43
CA LEU A 242 -16.17 -5.15 -12.85
C LEU A 242 -16.59 -3.85 -13.53
N ALA A 243 -15.63 -2.99 -13.90
CA ALA A 243 -15.92 -1.78 -14.69
C ALA A 243 -16.59 -2.11 -16.03
N VAL A 244 -16.03 -3.09 -16.78
CA VAL A 244 -16.62 -3.54 -18.05
C VAL A 244 -17.98 -4.14 -17.83
N LEU A 245 -18.14 -5.04 -16.85
CA LEU A 245 -19.43 -5.66 -16.53
C LEU A 245 -20.50 -4.62 -16.18
N LEU A 246 -20.21 -3.69 -15.27
CA LEU A 246 -21.19 -2.71 -14.81
C LEU A 246 -21.57 -1.71 -15.88
N LEU A 247 -20.57 -1.10 -16.55
CA LEU A 247 -20.81 0.00 -17.48
C LEU A 247 -21.27 -0.47 -18.86
N ARG A 248 -20.69 -1.58 -19.40
CA ARG A 248 -20.99 -2.03 -20.77
C ARG A 248 -22.08 -3.11 -20.84
N GLU A 249 -22.04 -4.09 -19.93
CA GLU A 249 -22.99 -5.22 -19.99
C GLU A 249 -24.29 -4.96 -19.22
N LEU A 250 -24.17 -4.32 -18.04
CA LEU A 250 -25.33 -4.07 -17.17
C LEU A 250 -25.91 -2.65 -17.29
N GLY A 251 -25.27 -1.77 -18.08
CA GLY A 251 -25.78 -0.43 -18.36
C GLY A 251 -25.82 0.53 -17.18
N PHE A 252 -24.95 0.36 -16.20
CA PHE A 252 -24.87 1.27 -15.05
C PHE A 252 -24.39 2.65 -15.52
N SER A 253 -25.04 3.68 -14.97
CA SER A 253 -24.58 5.06 -15.21
C SER A 253 -23.24 5.33 -14.49
N PRO A 254 -22.44 6.30 -14.97
CA PRO A 254 -21.15 6.64 -14.33
C PRO A 254 -21.26 6.98 -12.85
N TRP A 255 -22.34 7.63 -12.40
CA TRP A 255 -22.54 7.95 -10.99
C TRP A 255 -22.83 6.70 -10.13
N GLN A 256 -23.58 5.72 -10.66
CA GLN A 256 -23.82 4.44 -9.98
C GLN A 256 -22.52 3.66 -9.83
N TYR A 257 -21.69 3.65 -10.90
CA TYR A 257 -20.35 3.07 -10.86
C TYR A 257 -19.48 3.75 -9.78
N GLY A 258 -19.44 5.09 -9.78
CA GLY A 258 -18.70 5.83 -8.75
C GLY A 258 -19.19 5.53 -7.33
N LEU A 259 -20.50 5.46 -7.11
CA LEU A 259 -21.08 5.12 -5.82
C LEU A 259 -20.74 3.69 -5.37
N ALA A 260 -20.74 2.73 -6.31
CA ALA A 260 -20.40 1.33 -6.04
C ALA A 260 -19.02 1.15 -5.44
N PHE A 261 -18.04 2.04 -5.77
CA PHE A 261 -16.70 2.00 -5.23
C PHE A 261 -16.47 2.98 -4.07
N ALA A 262 -17.11 4.15 -4.08
CA ALA A 262 -16.90 5.16 -3.05
C ALA A 262 -17.55 4.79 -1.71
N ALA A 263 -18.79 4.30 -1.73
CA ALA A 263 -19.53 3.95 -0.51
C ALA A 263 -18.84 2.87 0.33
N PRO A 264 -18.29 1.77 -0.24
CA PRO A 264 -17.55 0.76 0.51
C PRO A 264 -16.28 1.25 1.20
N CYS A 265 -15.64 2.32 0.72
CA CYS A 265 -14.43 2.87 1.34
C CYS A 265 -14.65 3.32 2.80
N LEU A 266 -15.89 3.68 3.17
CA LEU A 266 -16.23 3.98 4.57
C LEU A 266 -16.04 2.77 5.48
N GLY A 267 -16.20 1.55 4.95
CA GLY A 267 -15.93 0.31 5.67
C GLY A 267 -14.47 0.16 6.05
N GLY A 268 -13.56 0.77 5.29
CA GLY A 268 -12.13 0.80 5.58
C GLY A 268 -11.81 1.46 6.92
N LEU A 269 -12.51 2.55 7.25
CA LEU A 269 -12.38 3.22 8.54
C LEU A 269 -12.90 2.36 9.70
N VAL A 270 -13.96 1.61 9.46
CA VAL A 270 -14.54 0.70 10.47
C VAL A 270 -13.57 -0.45 10.74
N GLY A 271 -13.14 -1.16 9.70
CA GLY A 271 -12.26 -2.32 9.82
C GLY A 271 -10.93 -1.99 10.50
N SER A 272 -10.27 -0.90 10.08
CA SER A 272 -8.99 -0.48 10.65
C SER A 272 -9.08 -0.11 12.13
N ARG A 273 -10.19 0.54 12.56
CA ARG A 273 -10.42 0.88 13.97
C ARG A 273 -10.79 -0.33 14.83
N LEU A 274 -11.38 -1.35 14.24
CA LEU A 274 -11.74 -2.59 14.94
C LEU A 274 -10.53 -3.50 15.16
N ALA A 275 -9.47 -3.40 14.34
CA ALA A 275 -8.32 -4.29 14.36
C ALA A 275 -7.72 -4.47 15.75
N GLY A 276 -7.48 -3.38 16.49
CA GLY A 276 -6.92 -3.45 17.84
C GLY A 276 -7.82 -4.15 18.86
N ARG A 277 -9.17 -3.97 18.77
CA ARG A 277 -10.13 -4.63 19.68
C ARG A 277 -10.21 -6.12 19.39
N VAL A 278 -10.26 -6.49 18.11
CA VAL A 278 -10.38 -7.87 17.66
C VAL A 278 -9.12 -8.66 18.00
N VAL A 279 -7.93 -8.07 17.79
CA VAL A 279 -6.66 -8.72 18.17
C VAL A 279 -6.54 -8.90 19.69
N LYS A 280 -6.95 -7.91 20.49
CA LYS A 280 -6.93 -8.05 21.95
C LYS A 280 -7.83 -9.17 22.46
N ARG A 281 -8.98 -9.40 21.79
CA ARG A 281 -9.94 -10.42 22.19
C ARG A 281 -9.58 -11.82 21.73
N TYR A 282 -9.05 -11.94 20.50
CA TYR A 282 -8.89 -13.25 19.84
C TYR A 282 -7.44 -13.62 19.58
N GLY A 283 -6.48 -12.70 19.75
CA GLY A 283 -5.07 -12.90 19.45
C GLY A 283 -4.74 -12.70 17.95
N GLN A 284 -3.51 -12.29 17.67
CA GLN A 284 -3.03 -11.90 16.34
C GLN A 284 -3.14 -13.04 15.30
N ILE A 285 -2.63 -14.22 15.61
CA ILE A 285 -2.62 -15.37 14.69
C ILE A 285 -4.03 -15.85 14.35
N ARG A 286 -4.94 -15.89 15.35
CA ARG A 286 -6.32 -16.28 15.11
C ARG A 286 -7.01 -15.26 14.19
N VAL A 287 -6.77 -13.97 14.39
CA VAL A 287 -7.33 -12.91 13.51
C VAL A 287 -6.78 -13.05 12.10
N LEU A 288 -5.47 -13.24 11.91
CA LEU A 288 -4.88 -13.46 10.58
C LEU A 288 -5.47 -14.68 9.87
N ARG A 289 -5.82 -15.73 10.59
CA ARG A 289 -6.44 -16.93 10.01
C ARG A 289 -7.92 -16.73 9.69
N THR A 290 -8.70 -16.26 10.67
CA THR A 290 -10.16 -16.15 10.51
C THR A 290 -10.54 -15.04 9.54
N VAL A 291 -9.97 -13.84 9.69
CA VAL A 291 -10.25 -12.72 8.79
C VAL A 291 -9.59 -12.96 7.43
N GLY A 292 -8.40 -13.59 7.40
CA GLY A 292 -7.76 -14.02 6.16
C GLY A 292 -8.59 -15.01 5.35
N ALA A 293 -9.33 -15.91 6.02
CA ALA A 293 -10.28 -16.80 5.36
C ALA A 293 -11.58 -16.08 4.98
N LEU A 294 -12.10 -15.23 5.88
CA LEU A 294 -13.36 -14.50 5.66
C LEU A 294 -13.28 -13.59 4.43
N ARG A 295 -12.16 -12.89 4.22
CA ARG A 295 -11.99 -12.00 3.04
C ARG A 295 -12.05 -12.74 1.70
N ALA A 296 -11.81 -14.06 1.70
CA ALA A 296 -11.85 -14.88 0.50
C ALA A 296 -13.26 -15.21 0.02
N ILE A 297 -14.26 -15.13 0.88
CA ILE A 297 -15.64 -15.57 0.59
C ILE A 297 -16.39 -14.52 -0.23
N TRP A 298 -16.09 -13.24 -0.05
CA TRP A 298 -16.92 -12.17 -0.57
C TRP A 298 -16.87 -12.01 -2.08
N LEU A 299 -15.69 -12.16 -2.69
CA LEU A 299 -15.46 -11.84 -4.11
C LEU A 299 -16.41 -12.61 -5.04
N ILE A 300 -16.75 -13.86 -4.71
CA ILE A 300 -17.65 -14.68 -5.52
C ILE A 300 -19.05 -14.04 -5.66
N GLY A 301 -19.45 -13.21 -4.70
CA GLY A 301 -20.71 -12.48 -4.74
C GLY A 301 -20.86 -11.54 -5.95
N LEU A 302 -19.73 -11.05 -6.51
CA LEU A 302 -19.76 -10.20 -7.70
C LEU A 302 -20.26 -10.91 -8.96
N VAL A 303 -20.23 -12.22 -9.00
CA VAL A 303 -20.75 -13.03 -10.12
C VAL A 303 -22.29 -12.89 -10.25
N PHE A 304 -22.96 -12.63 -9.14
CA PHE A 304 -24.43 -12.56 -9.06
C PHE A 304 -24.98 -11.14 -9.27
N VAL A 305 -24.14 -10.19 -9.68
CA VAL A 305 -24.55 -8.81 -9.93
C VAL A 305 -25.54 -8.76 -11.10
N GLN A 306 -26.69 -8.12 -10.86
CA GLN A 306 -27.79 -7.93 -11.81
C GLN A 306 -27.89 -6.46 -12.26
N PRO A 307 -28.60 -6.16 -13.35
CA PRO A 307 -28.90 -4.79 -13.75
C PRO A 307 -29.70 -4.01 -12.68
N GLY A 308 -29.53 -2.69 -12.64
CA GLY A 308 -30.34 -1.79 -11.80
C GLY A 308 -29.96 -1.78 -10.33
N VAL A 309 -30.90 -1.34 -9.49
CA VAL A 309 -30.67 -1.12 -8.04
C VAL A 309 -30.23 -2.39 -7.29
N PRO A 310 -30.81 -3.58 -7.53
CA PRO A 310 -30.36 -4.80 -6.85
C PRO A 310 -28.89 -5.11 -7.09
N GLY A 311 -28.42 -4.93 -8.33
CA GLY A 311 -27.01 -5.12 -8.67
C GLY A 311 -26.10 -4.09 -8.02
N LEU A 312 -26.51 -2.83 -7.98
CA LEU A 312 -25.75 -1.78 -7.29
C LEU A 312 -25.60 -2.10 -5.80
N LEU A 313 -26.67 -2.53 -5.13
CA LEU A 313 -26.62 -2.95 -3.73
C LEU A 313 -25.73 -4.17 -3.53
N THR A 314 -25.78 -5.14 -4.44
CA THR A 314 -24.91 -6.33 -4.40
C THR A 314 -23.44 -5.91 -4.45
N VAL A 315 -23.05 -5.05 -5.39
CA VAL A 315 -21.66 -4.57 -5.47
C VAL A 315 -21.25 -3.83 -4.20
N ILE A 316 -22.09 -2.88 -3.72
CA ILE A 316 -21.80 -2.12 -2.50
C ILE A 316 -21.60 -3.04 -1.29
N VAL A 317 -22.48 -4.02 -1.10
CA VAL A 317 -22.38 -4.94 0.05
C VAL A 317 -21.15 -5.83 -0.04
N VAL A 318 -20.87 -6.39 -1.21
CA VAL A 318 -19.70 -7.27 -1.42
C VAL A 318 -18.40 -6.48 -1.25
N GLU A 319 -18.27 -5.33 -1.90
CA GLU A 319 -17.08 -4.47 -1.79
C GLU A 319 -16.90 -3.94 -0.35
N LEU A 320 -17.98 -3.55 0.32
CA LEU A 320 -17.95 -3.15 1.72
C LEU A 320 -17.41 -4.28 2.62
N ALA A 321 -17.85 -5.51 2.40
CA ALA A 321 -17.39 -6.67 3.16
C ALA A 321 -15.92 -7.01 2.87
N ILE A 322 -15.47 -6.90 1.60
CA ILE A 322 -14.08 -7.04 1.19
C ILE A 322 -13.24 -5.96 1.90
N ILE A 323 -13.61 -4.70 1.79
CA ILE A 323 -12.86 -3.57 2.32
C ILE A 323 -12.78 -3.60 3.86
N ILE A 324 -13.88 -3.91 4.56
CA ILE A 324 -13.86 -4.10 6.03
C ILE A 324 -12.88 -5.22 6.40
N SER A 325 -12.96 -6.36 5.70
CA SER A 325 -12.08 -7.49 5.97
C SER A 325 -10.62 -7.17 5.71
N MET A 326 -10.31 -6.50 4.60
CA MET A 326 -8.96 -6.08 4.22
C MET A 326 -8.40 -5.04 5.20
N SER A 327 -9.17 -4.02 5.55
CA SER A 327 -8.73 -2.95 6.45
C SER A 327 -8.58 -3.41 7.91
N LEU A 328 -9.26 -4.46 8.31
CA LEU A 328 -9.02 -5.13 9.59
C LEU A 328 -7.76 -6.02 9.51
N TYR A 329 -7.56 -6.72 8.40
CA TYR A 329 -6.45 -7.66 8.21
C TYR A 329 -5.09 -6.98 8.01
N ASN A 330 -5.03 -5.94 7.16
CA ASN A 330 -3.78 -5.31 6.73
C ASN A 330 -2.91 -4.77 7.88
N PRO A 331 -3.43 -4.04 8.90
CA PRO A 331 -2.61 -3.56 10.01
C PRO A 331 -2.09 -4.70 10.88
N VAL A 332 -2.86 -5.79 11.01
CA VAL A 332 -2.44 -6.97 11.76
C VAL A 332 -1.31 -7.69 11.02
N LEU A 333 -1.43 -7.84 9.70
CA LEU A 333 -0.41 -8.41 8.84
C LEU A 333 0.87 -7.56 8.84
N ALA A 334 0.73 -6.23 8.74
CA ALA A 334 1.86 -5.30 8.77
C ALA A 334 2.61 -5.41 10.10
N THR A 335 1.88 -5.48 11.21
CA THR A 335 2.45 -5.67 12.54
C THR A 335 3.18 -7.00 12.66
N TYR A 336 2.54 -8.11 12.27
CA TYR A 336 3.16 -9.44 12.28
C TYR A 336 4.46 -9.47 11.47
N ARG A 337 4.44 -8.89 10.28
CA ARG A 337 5.63 -8.80 9.41
C ARG A 337 6.77 -8.03 10.07
N LEU A 338 6.48 -6.89 10.71
CA LEU A 338 7.50 -6.09 11.39
C LEU A 338 8.05 -6.79 12.64
N GLU A 339 7.21 -7.49 13.41
CA GLU A 339 7.62 -8.24 14.60
C GLU A 339 8.57 -9.40 14.27
N HIS A 340 8.30 -10.11 13.15
CA HIS A 340 9.06 -11.29 12.72
C HIS A 340 10.19 -10.95 11.74
N THR A 341 10.49 -9.68 11.53
CA THR A 341 11.62 -9.26 10.70
C THR A 341 12.68 -8.56 11.56
N PRO A 342 13.94 -9.02 11.55
CA PRO A 342 15.04 -8.35 12.23
C PRO A 342 15.19 -6.89 11.76
N LYS A 343 15.65 -6.01 12.66
CA LYS A 343 15.76 -4.56 12.37
C LYS A 343 16.66 -4.26 11.17
N ASP A 344 17.71 -5.04 10.97
CA ASP A 344 18.69 -4.95 9.89
C ASP A 344 18.18 -5.41 8.52
N ARG A 345 17.00 -6.06 8.44
CA ARG A 345 16.42 -6.62 7.20
C ARG A 345 15.06 -6.04 6.85
N ILE A 346 14.52 -5.12 7.66
CA ILE A 346 13.15 -4.61 7.45
C ILE A 346 13.01 -3.97 6.08
N ALA A 347 13.92 -3.07 5.70
CA ALA A 347 13.81 -2.34 4.43
C ALA A 347 13.84 -3.30 3.23
N ARG A 348 14.72 -4.30 3.23
CA ARG A 348 14.80 -5.34 2.18
C ARG A 348 13.53 -6.18 2.13
N THR A 349 13.01 -6.57 3.29
CA THR A 349 11.77 -7.37 3.40
C THR A 349 10.55 -6.60 2.92
N LEU A 350 10.43 -5.31 3.27
CA LEU A 350 9.33 -4.44 2.81
C LEU A 350 9.40 -4.20 1.31
N SER A 351 10.59 -3.99 0.77
CA SER A 351 10.79 -3.84 -0.68
C SER A 351 10.44 -5.11 -1.43
N ALA A 352 10.94 -6.27 -0.97
CA ALA A 352 10.62 -7.58 -1.56
C ALA A 352 9.10 -7.87 -1.54
N TRP A 353 8.43 -7.50 -0.44
CA TRP A 353 6.98 -7.61 -0.32
C TRP A 353 6.26 -6.73 -1.34
N SER A 354 6.65 -5.46 -1.45
CA SER A 354 6.03 -4.49 -2.36
C SER A 354 6.18 -4.91 -3.82
N ILE A 355 7.40 -5.35 -4.21
CA ILE A 355 7.68 -5.82 -5.57
C ILE A 355 6.84 -7.05 -5.90
N GLY A 356 6.87 -8.05 -5.02
CA GLY A 356 6.10 -9.27 -5.24
C GLY A 356 4.61 -9.01 -5.34
N SER A 357 4.07 -8.12 -4.47
CA SER A 357 2.66 -7.71 -4.54
C SER A 357 2.34 -7.01 -5.87
N GLY A 358 3.18 -6.05 -6.30
CA GLY A 358 3.00 -5.37 -7.58
C GLY A 358 3.08 -6.32 -8.78
N ALA A 359 4.06 -7.23 -8.78
CA ALA A 359 4.19 -8.24 -9.83
C ALA A 359 2.97 -9.20 -9.88
N ALA A 360 2.50 -9.66 -8.72
CA ALA A 360 1.32 -10.52 -8.64
C ALA A 360 0.07 -9.81 -9.16
N ILE A 361 -0.13 -8.53 -8.81
CA ILE A 361 -1.24 -7.71 -9.32
C ILE A 361 -1.14 -7.60 -10.84
N ALA A 362 0.02 -7.26 -11.38
CA ALA A 362 0.21 -7.10 -12.83
C ALA A 362 -0.06 -8.39 -13.60
N VAL A 363 0.50 -9.52 -13.14
CA VAL A 363 0.33 -10.83 -13.78
C VAL A 363 -1.12 -11.30 -13.71
N LEU A 364 -1.74 -11.24 -12.52
CA LEU A 364 -3.12 -11.71 -12.34
C LEU A 364 -4.13 -10.81 -13.07
N SER A 365 -3.89 -9.48 -13.13
CA SER A 365 -4.71 -8.57 -13.92
C SER A 365 -4.60 -8.86 -15.43
N ALA A 366 -3.40 -9.11 -15.95
CA ALA A 366 -3.20 -9.50 -17.34
C ALA A 366 -3.89 -10.84 -17.67
N LEU A 367 -3.75 -11.84 -16.80
CA LEU A 367 -4.42 -13.13 -16.98
C LEU A 367 -5.95 -13.01 -16.88
N GLY A 368 -6.45 -12.21 -15.94
CA GLY A 368 -7.88 -11.92 -15.81
C GLY A 368 -8.44 -11.22 -17.04
N GLY A 369 -7.74 -10.21 -17.57
CA GLY A 369 -8.11 -9.54 -18.82
C GLY A 369 -8.09 -10.45 -20.04
N LEU A 370 -7.06 -11.30 -20.16
CA LEU A 370 -6.98 -12.30 -21.22
C LEU A 370 -8.13 -13.30 -21.12
N LEU A 371 -8.42 -13.83 -19.94
CA LEU A 371 -9.54 -14.73 -19.72
C LEU A 371 -10.87 -14.09 -20.10
N ALA A 372 -11.08 -12.85 -19.71
CA ALA A 372 -12.29 -12.10 -20.05
C ALA A 372 -12.43 -11.86 -21.56
N SER A 373 -11.32 -11.65 -22.29
CA SER A 373 -11.35 -11.41 -23.75
C SER A 373 -11.73 -12.68 -24.54
N VAL A 374 -11.39 -13.88 -24.05
CA VAL A 374 -11.72 -15.16 -24.70
C VAL A 374 -13.02 -15.78 -24.18
N THR A 375 -13.57 -15.29 -23.08
CA THR A 375 -14.80 -15.80 -22.46
C THR A 375 -15.81 -14.66 -22.20
N SER A 376 -15.88 -14.19 -20.96
CA SER A 376 -16.66 -13.01 -20.56
C SER A 376 -16.09 -12.40 -19.27
N PRO A 377 -16.35 -11.11 -18.98
CA PRO A 377 -16.01 -10.48 -17.71
C PRO A 377 -16.58 -11.27 -16.51
N ARG A 378 -17.81 -11.76 -16.63
CA ARG A 378 -18.47 -12.54 -15.56
C ARG A 378 -17.78 -13.88 -15.31
N THR A 379 -17.34 -14.59 -16.35
CA THR A 379 -16.56 -15.83 -16.23
C THR A 379 -15.23 -15.57 -15.56
N ALA A 380 -14.52 -14.50 -15.93
CA ALA A 380 -13.25 -14.13 -15.32
C ALA A 380 -13.42 -13.76 -13.83
N LEU A 381 -14.50 -13.06 -13.47
CA LEU A 381 -14.87 -12.79 -12.06
C LEU A 381 -15.16 -14.09 -11.29
N ALA A 382 -15.88 -15.04 -11.91
CA ALA A 382 -16.16 -16.34 -11.30
C ALA A 382 -14.89 -17.15 -11.03
N VAL A 383 -14.00 -17.25 -12.00
CA VAL A 383 -12.70 -17.92 -11.84
C VAL A 383 -11.87 -17.24 -10.76
N SER A 384 -11.78 -15.92 -10.75
CA SER A 384 -11.09 -15.16 -9.69
C SER A 384 -11.69 -15.42 -8.30
N GLY A 385 -13.02 -15.44 -8.20
CA GLY A 385 -13.74 -15.76 -6.97
C GLY A 385 -13.48 -17.19 -6.48
N LEU A 386 -13.44 -18.17 -7.37
CA LEU A 386 -13.12 -19.55 -7.03
C LEU A 386 -11.65 -19.73 -6.60
N LEU A 387 -10.71 -19.05 -7.29
CA LEU A 387 -9.30 -19.10 -6.92
C LEU A 387 -9.05 -18.45 -5.55
N ILE A 388 -9.72 -17.35 -5.25
CA ILE A 388 -9.57 -16.69 -3.95
C ILE A 388 -10.16 -17.52 -2.80
N LEU A 389 -11.21 -18.33 -3.06
CA LEU A 389 -11.75 -19.28 -2.09
C LEU A 389 -10.75 -20.35 -1.69
N ALA A 390 -9.77 -20.66 -2.52
CA ALA A 390 -8.68 -21.59 -2.18
C ALA A 390 -7.57 -20.92 -1.35
N SER A 391 -7.54 -19.58 -1.27
CA SER A 391 -6.47 -18.85 -0.59
C SER A 391 -6.31 -19.15 0.91
N PRO A 392 -7.36 -19.54 1.69
CA PRO A 392 -7.20 -19.95 3.08
C PRO A 392 -6.28 -21.15 3.28
N LEU A 393 -6.10 -22.01 2.26
CA LEU A 393 -5.17 -23.14 2.31
C LEU A 393 -3.71 -22.69 2.47
N LEU A 394 -3.39 -21.46 2.05
CA LEU A 394 -2.08 -20.84 2.20
C LEU A 394 -1.86 -20.21 3.59
N LEU A 395 -2.88 -20.10 4.44
CA LEU A 395 -2.74 -19.47 5.75
C LEU A 395 -1.99 -20.39 6.72
N PRO A 396 -1.22 -19.83 7.68
CA PRO A 396 -0.45 -20.62 8.64
C PRO A 396 -1.36 -21.50 9.50
N ARG A 397 -1.08 -22.81 9.55
CA ARG A 397 -1.91 -23.81 10.23
C ARG A 397 -1.61 -23.94 11.73
N ARG A 398 -0.40 -23.59 12.18
CA ARG A 398 0.02 -23.69 13.57
C ARG A 398 0.40 -22.32 14.13
N PRO A 399 0.13 -22.04 15.41
CA PRO A 399 0.74 -20.91 16.09
C PRO A 399 2.26 -21.13 16.09
N GLU A 400 3.01 -20.17 15.57
CA GLU A 400 4.46 -20.18 15.74
C GLU A 400 4.77 -19.83 17.20
N PRO A 401 5.74 -20.52 17.87
CA PRO A 401 6.19 -20.12 19.18
C PRO A 401 6.62 -18.65 19.11
N ALA A 402 6.23 -17.86 20.12
CA ALA A 402 6.69 -16.49 20.23
C ALA A 402 8.23 -16.47 20.12
N PRO A 403 8.85 -15.54 19.38
CA PRO A 403 10.30 -15.40 19.37
C PRO A 403 10.77 -15.30 20.82
N PRO A 404 11.86 -16.01 21.22
CA PRO A 404 12.35 -15.96 22.57
C PRO A 404 12.54 -14.49 22.95
N ALA A 405 11.87 -14.05 24.01
CA ALA A 405 12.07 -12.72 24.56
C ALA A 405 13.58 -12.56 24.69
N ALA A 406 14.14 -11.50 24.09
CA ALA A 406 15.56 -11.22 24.13
C ALA A 406 15.98 -11.38 25.60
N ALA A 407 16.74 -12.43 25.86
CA ALA A 407 17.18 -12.80 27.20
C ALA A 407 17.74 -11.52 27.80
N THR A 408 17.07 -11.00 28.80
CA THR A 408 17.45 -9.84 29.54
C THR A 408 18.86 -10.08 30.01
N SER A 409 19.83 -9.32 29.51
CA SER A 409 21.24 -9.31 29.90
C SER A 409 21.47 -8.91 31.37
N HIS A 410 20.45 -9.05 32.22
CA HIS A 410 20.51 -8.84 33.67
C HIS A 410 20.98 -10.06 34.48
N ALA A 411 21.11 -11.24 33.85
CA ALA A 411 21.57 -12.41 34.60
C ALA A 411 23.11 -12.53 34.71
N LEU A 412 23.89 -11.72 33.99
CA LEU A 412 25.36 -11.75 34.03
C LEU A 412 25.99 -10.66 34.93
N SER A 413 25.21 -9.69 35.42
CA SER A 413 25.71 -8.68 36.36
C SER A 413 25.68 -9.11 37.83
N GLN A 414 24.99 -10.19 38.20
CA GLN A 414 24.91 -10.64 39.58
C GLN A 414 25.88 -11.76 39.97
N LYS A 415 26.67 -12.30 39.04
CA LYS A 415 27.69 -13.32 39.35
C LYS A 415 29.12 -12.76 39.49
N GLY A 416 29.32 -11.46 39.32
CA GLY A 416 30.63 -10.80 39.44
C GLY A 416 30.86 -10.02 40.75
N ALA A 417 29.94 -10.11 41.71
CA ALA A 417 30.04 -9.35 42.98
C ALA A 417 30.22 -10.23 44.23
N ILE A 418 30.57 -11.50 44.05
CA ILE A 418 30.96 -12.37 45.20
C ILE A 418 32.21 -13.15 44.76
N SER A 419 33.35 -12.53 44.85
CA SER A 419 34.66 -13.12 45.07
C SER A 419 35.66 -12.03 45.43
#